data_5238691a6934b04ca30ba7c0b7d1f469
#
_entry.id   5238691a6934b04ca30ba7c0b7d1f469
#
_cell.length_a   1.000
_cell.length_b   1.000
_cell.length_c   1.000
_cell.angle_alpha   90.00
_cell.angle_beta   90.00
_cell.angle_gamma   90.00
#
_symmetry.space_group_name_H-M   'P 1'
#
loop_
_entity.id
_entity.type
_entity.pdbx_description
1 polymer ?
#
loop_
_entity_poly.entity_id
_entity_poly.type
_entity_poly.pdbx_seq_one_letter_code
_entity_poly.pdbx_strand_id
1 'polypeptide(L)'
;TRNNVSVKTAFNLMKDNGAVTLPITDDEGYLEGLITIGDIARSYMDAYDNTVIAAAKTQYRNIAETLNGEILVGDADAYFDKGKAVIGASNPDKMEEFIDDGDLVILGNRSEDHLCAVEQNASCIIIALGAKVSAVIQRFARENNCVIISTPYDTLTIAKLINQSIPVRHLMKTKNLIT
;
A
#
# COMPACT_ATOMS: atom_id res chain seq x y z
N THR A 1 -7.60 -1.09 18.96
CA THR A 1 -7.23 -1.89 17.79
C THR A 1 -5.73 -2.24 17.81
N ARG A 2 -5.33 -3.21 17.03
CA ARG A 2 -3.92 -3.61 16.93
C ARG A 2 -3.10 -2.58 16.16
N ASN A 3 -1.79 -2.58 16.40
CA ASN A 3 -0.85 -1.60 15.84
C ASN A 3 -0.57 -1.77 14.33
N ASN A 4 -0.91 -2.93 13.77
CA ASN A 4 -0.65 -3.28 12.36
C ASN A 4 -1.84 -3.03 11.42
N VAL A 5 -3.02 -2.64 11.94
CA VAL A 5 -4.15 -2.31 11.07
C VAL A 5 -3.85 -1.05 10.25
N SER A 6 -4.49 -0.93 9.09
CA SER A 6 -4.32 0.25 8.25
C SER A 6 -4.95 1.49 8.88
N VAL A 7 -4.42 2.65 8.52
CA VAL A 7 -5.01 3.96 8.89
C VAL A 7 -6.48 4.04 8.42
N LYS A 8 -6.79 3.47 7.24
CA LYS A 8 -8.17 3.41 6.75
C LYS A 8 -9.07 2.61 7.68
N THR A 9 -8.63 1.42 8.13
CA THR A 9 -9.39 0.60 9.08
C THR A 9 -9.60 1.34 10.40
N ALA A 10 -8.55 1.97 10.93
CA ALA A 10 -8.64 2.76 12.16
C ALA A 10 -9.65 3.90 12.03
N PHE A 11 -9.61 4.63 10.92
CA PHE A 11 -10.58 5.70 10.65
C PHE A 11 -12.02 5.17 10.61
N ASN A 12 -12.25 4.04 9.95
CA ASN A 12 -13.58 3.43 9.89
C ASN A 12 -14.06 3.01 11.28
N LEU A 13 -13.20 2.42 12.10
CA LEU A 13 -13.56 2.07 13.49
C LEU A 13 -13.97 3.29 14.29
N MET A 14 -13.23 4.38 14.18
CA MET A 14 -13.56 5.63 14.87
C MET A 14 -14.89 6.20 14.38
N LYS A 15 -15.10 6.22 13.08
CA LYS A 15 -16.34 6.70 12.46
C LYS A 15 -17.55 5.88 12.91
N ASP A 16 -17.46 4.57 12.84
CA ASP A 16 -18.57 3.66 13.13
C ASP A 16 -18.95 3.69 14.62
N ASN A 17 -18.02 4.00 15.50
CA ASN A 17 -18.23 4.07 16.95
C ASN A 17 -18.34 5.49 17.49
N GLY A 18 -18.32 6.51 16.63
CA GLY A 18 -18.37 7.91 17.05
C GLY A 18 -17.21 8.31 17.95
N ALA A 19 -16.07 7.66 17.82
CA ALA A 19 -14.89 7.89 18.66
C ALA A 19 -13.94 8.90 18.02
N VAL A 20 -13.33 9.74 18.85
CA VAL A 20 -12.30 10.71 18.41
C VAL A 20 -10.89 10.28 18.80
N THR A 21 -10.78 9.24 19.61
CA THR A 21 -9.53 8.64 20.07
C THR A 21 -9.64 7.13 19.99
N LEU A 22 -8.56 6.47 19.56
CA LEU A 22 -8.52 5.02 19.40
C LEU A 22 -7.29 4.47 20.13
N PRO A 23 -7.48 3.61 21.15
CA PRO A 23 -6.37 2.89 21.78
C PRO A 23 -5.74 1.89 20.82
N ILE A 24 -4.43 1.85 20.79
CA ILE A 24 -3.63 0.94 19.95
C ILE A 24 -2.94 -0.07 20.86
N THR A 25 -3.06 -1.33 20.51
CA THR A 25 -2.49 -2.43 21.29
C THR A 25 -1.49 -3.24 20.47
N ASP A 26 -0.61 -3.95 21.16
CA ASP A 26 0.21 -4.99 20.57
C ASP A 26 -0.62 -6.25 20.25
N ASP A 27 0.04 -7.30 19.76
CA ASP A 27 -0.60 -8.57 19.41
C ASP A 27 -1.15 -9.32 20.64
N GLU A 28 -0.63 -9.03 21.82
CA GLU A 28 -1.04 -9.63 23.10
C GLU A 28 -2.16 -8.85 23.79
N GLY A 29 -2.52 -7.69 23.23
CA GLY A 29 -3.60 -6.84 23.72
C GLY A 29 -3.18 -5.77 24.72
N TYR A 30 -1.88 -5.60 24.95
CA TYR A 30 -1.38 -4.53 25.83
C TYR A 30 -1.39 -3.17 25.13
N LEU A 31 -1.73 -2.14 25.86
CA LEU A 31 -1.79 -0.79 25.34
C LEU A 31 -0.40 -0.26 24.99
N GLU A 32 -0.22 0.10 23.73
CA GLU A 32 1.00 0.74 23.24
C GLU A 32 0.87 2.26 23.13
N GLY A 33 -0.33 2.76 22.86
CA GLY A 33 -0.55 4.18 22.69
C GLY A 33 -1.93 4.52 22.20
N LEU A 34 -2.09 5.77 21.81
CA LEU A 34 -3.36 6.32 21.31
C LEU A 34 -3.13 7.02 19.99
N ILE A 35 -4.14 6.98 19.11
CA ILE A 35 -4.23 7.88 17.97
C ILE A 35 -5.53 8.68 18.07
N THR A 36 -5.51 9.88 17.49
CA THR A 36 -6.67 10.78 17.46
C THR A 36 -7.12 11.00 16.02
N ILE A 37 -8.32 11.54 15.86
CA ILE A 37 -8.82 11.95 14.53
C ILE A 37 -7.89 13.00 13.91
N GLY A 38 -7.24 13.84 14.72
CA GLY A 38 -6.26 14.82 14.25
C GLY A 38 -4.99 14.16 13.68
N ASP A 39 -4.55 13.05 14.23
CA ASP A 39 -3.40 12.29 13.70
C ASP A 39 -3.72 11.74 12.31
N ILE A 40 -4.91 11.20 12.14
CA ILE A 40 -5.37 10.68 10.86
C ILE A 40 -5.51 11.82 9.84
N ALA A 41 -6.08 12.93 10.24
CA ALA A 41 -6.22 14.10 9.35
C ALA A 41 -4.86 14.61 8.88
N ARG A 42 -3.87 14.68 9.76
CA ARG A 42 -2.50 15.07 9.38
C ARG A 42 -1.88 14.08 8.39
N SER A 43 -2.08 12.78 8.58
CA SER A 43 -1.56 11.78 7.65
C SER A 43 -2.14 11.92 6.24
N TYR A 44 -3.39 12.37 6.12
CA TYR A 44 -4.01 12.63 4.82
C TYR A 44 -3.47 13.89 4.15
N MET A 45 -3.06 14.89 4.93
CA MET A 45 -2.46 16.11 4.40
C MET A 45 -1.04 15.87 3.86
N ASP A 46 -0.36 14.83 4.33
CA ASP A 46 0.97 14.42 3.85
C ASP A 46 0.89 13.46 2.65
N ALA A 47 -0.23 13.42 1.95
CA ALA A 47 -0.54 12.46 0.88
C ALA A 47 0.36 12.55 -0.37
N TYR A 48 1.22 13.57 -0.46
CA TYR A 48 2.16 13.72 -1.58
C TYR A 48 3.45 12.92 -1.42
N ASP A 49 3.69 12.33 -0.25
CA ASP A 49 4.89 11.52 -0.01
C ASP A 49 4.66 10.10 -0.56
N ASN A 50 5.25 9.81 -1.72
CA ASN A 50 5.16 8.48 -2.34
C ASN A 50 6.13 7.47 -1.75
N THR A 51 6.91 7.84 -0.73
CA THR A 51 7.83 6.94 -0.02
C THR A 51 7.27 6.43 1.30
N VAL A 52 6.16 6.98 1.78
CA VAL A 52 5.62 6.68 3.12
C VAL A 52 5.22 5.21 3.28
N ILE A 53 4.71 4.59 2.23
CA ILE A 53 4.23 3.19 2.28
C ILE A 53 5.39 2.25 2.63
N ALA A 54 6.54 2.42 1.98
CA ALA A 54 7.74 1.65 2.27
C ALA A 54 8.37 2.03 3.61
N ALA A 55 8.46 3.32 3.91
CA ALA A 55 9.00 3.81 5.18
C ALA A 55 8.22 3.28 6.39
N ALA A 56 6.92 3.13 6.25
CA ALA A 56 6.05 2.58 7.28
C ALA A 56 6.07 1.04 7.35
N LYS A 57 6.76 0.37 6.44
CA LYS A 57 6.78 -1.10 6.32
C LYS A 57 5.36 -1.66 6.26
N THR A 58 4.66 -1.33 5.18
CA THR A 58 3.25 -1.68 5.00
C THR A 58 3.11 -3.10 4.47
N GLN A 59 2.30 -3.92 5.14
CA GLN A 59 1.95 -5.25 4.64
C GLN A 59 1.13 -5.17 3.35
N TYR A 60 1.38 -6.08 2.43
CA TYR A 60 0.59 -6.18 1.20
C TYR A 60 -0.89 -6.45 1.48
N ARG A 61 -1.21 -7.12 2.58
CA ARG A 61 -2.58 -7.29 3.07
C ARG A 61 -3.29 -5.95 3.25
N ASN A 62 -2.62 -4.98 3.88
CA ASN A 62 -3.18 -3.66 4.10
C ASN A 62 -3.42 -2.92 2.79
N ILE A 63 -2.49 -3.04 1.85
CA ILE A 63 -2.64 -2.42 0.52
C ILE A 63 -3.84 -3.03 -0.21
N ALA A 64 -3.95 -4.35 -0.25
CA ALA A 64 -5.06 -5.03 -0.91
C ALA A 64 -6.41 -4.65 -0.28
N GLU A 65 -6.52 -4.68 1.04
CA GLU A 65 -7.76 -4.31 1.74
C GLU A 65 -8.16 -2.86 1.48
N THR A 66 -7.19 -1.94 1.53
CA THR A 66 -7.43 -0.52 1.29
C THR A 66 -7.95 -0.26 -0.12
N LEU A 67 -7.47 -1.02 -1.09
CA LEU A 67 -7.83 -0.88 -2.51
C LEU A 67 -8.98 -1.81 -2.92
N ASN A 68 -9.62 -2.49 -1.98
CA ASN A 68 -10.66 -3.49 -2.27
C ASN A 68 -10.17 -4.50 -3.32
N GLY A 69 -8.94 -4.94 -3.17
CA GLY A 69 -8.23 -5.73 -4.17
C GLY A 69 -7.98 -7.17 -3.75
N GLU A 70 -7.43 -7.91 -4.69
CA GLU A 70 -7.04 -9.31 -4.55
C GLU A 70 -5.55 -9.46 -4.85
N ILE A 71 -4.83 -10.21 -4.01
CA ILE A 71 -3.43 -10.55 -4.26
C ILE A 71 -3.39 -11.76 -5.20
N LEU A 72 -2.94 -11.52 -6.43
CA LEU A 72 -2.80 -12.58 -7.44
C LEU A 72 -1.49 -13.34 -7.29
N VAL A 73 -0.44 -12.66 -6.90
CA VAL A 73 0.91 -13.23 -6.70
C VAL A 73 1.51 -12.59 -5.45
N GLY A 74 2.07 -13.42 -4.58
CA GLY A 74 2.80 -12.96 -3.41
C GLY A 74 2.14 -13.29 -2.09
N ASP A 75 2.86 -12.99 -1.01
CA ASP A 75 2.42 -13.24 0.36
C ASP A 75 1.79 -12.00 0.97
N ALA A 76 0.54 -12.12 1.39
CA ALA A 76 -0.22 -11.04 2.02
C ALA A 76 0.44 -10.51 3.29
N ASP A 77 1.18 -11.35 4.00
CA ASP A 77 1.84 -11.00 5.27
C ASP A 77 3.23 -10.40 5.08
N ALA A 78 3.77 -10.44 3.86
CA ALA A 78 5.03 -9.77 3.55
C ALA A 78 4.86 -8.24 3.53
N TYR A 79 5.97 -7.53 3.61
CA TYR A 79 6.01 -6.09 3.74
C TYR A 79 6.56 -5.42 2.48
N PHE A 80 5.92 -4.34 2.06
CA PHE A 80 6.53 -3.39 1.13
C PHE A 80 7.40 -2.44 1.96
N ASP A 81 8.71 -2.55 1.83
CA ASP A 81 9.66 -1.84 2.70
C ASP A 81 10.78 -1.13 1.92
N LYS A 82 10.72 -1.12 0.60
CA LYS A 82 11.74 -0.53 -0.26
C LYS A 82 11.09 0.10 -1.49
N GLY A 83 11.57 1.30 -1.85
CA GLY A 83 11.14 1.98 -3.06
C GLY A 83 10.02 2.98 -2.82
N LYS A 84 9.44 3.45 -3.91
CA LYS A 84 8.36 4.44 -3.92
C LYS A 84 7.18 3.95 -4.74
N ALA A 85 6.03 4.59 -4.57
CA ALA A 85 4.85 4.35 -5.40
C ALA A 85 4.88 5.26 -6.63
N VAL A 86 4.76 4.68 -7.82
CA VAL A 86 4.73 5.42 -9.09
C VAL A 86 3.58 4.95 -9.97
N ILE A 87 3.13 5.81 -10.85
CA ILE A 87 2.12 5.48 -11.86
C ILE A 87 2.84 5.24 -13.20
N GLY A 88 2.66 4.05 -13.75
CA GLY A 88 3.21 3.69 -15.06
C GLY A 88 2.34 4.19 -16.18
N ALA A 89 2.40 5.49 -16.47
CA ALA A 89 1.55 6.15 -17.45
C ALA A 89 2.22 6.35 -18.83
N SER A 90 3.48 5.97 -18.95
CA SER A 90 4.25 6.13 -20.19
C SER A 90 4.31 4.82 -20.97
N ASN A 91 4.82 4.86 -22.20
CA ASN A 91 5.11 3.64 -22.95
C ASN A 91 6.28 2.87 -22.29
N PRO A 92 6.45 1.56 -22.57
CA PRO A 92 7.45 0.73 -21.89
C PRO A 92 8.88 1.28 -21.97
N ASP A 93 9.27 1.87 -23.11
CA ASP A 93 10.62 2.40 -23.29
C ASP A 93 10.93 3.54 -22.32
N LYS A 94 9.93 4.35 -21.98
CA LYS A 94 10.06 5.44 -21.01
C LYS A 94 9.88 4.98 -19.58
N MET A 95 9.12 3.91 -19.36
CA MET A 95 8.92 3.37 -18.02
C MET A 95 10.23 2.87 -17.41
N GLU A 96 11.14 2.33 -18.20
CA GLU A 96 12.46 1.88 -17.74
C GLU A 96 13.26 3.02 -17.09
N GLU A 97 13.02 4.25 -17.48
CA GLU A 97 13.77 5.41 -16.98
C GLU A 97 13.34 5.86 -15.57
N PHE A 98 12.09 5.59 -15.17
CA PHE A 98 11.59 6.12 -13.90
C PHE A 98 11.13 5.05 -12.90
N ILE A 99 11.12 3.77 -13.27
CA ILE A 99 10.91 2.68 -12.33
C ILE A 99 12.26 2.27 -11.76
N ASP A 100 12.42 2.42 -10.46
CA ASP A 100 13.62 2.00 -9.74
C ASP A 100 13.41 0.62 -9.10
N ASP A 101 14.50 -0.05 -8.80
CA ASP A 101 14.48 -1.33 -8.11
C ASP A 101 13.70 -1.23 -6.79
N GLY A 102 12.73 -2.11 -6.63
CA GLY A 102 11.90 -2.16 -5.43
C GLY A 102 10.64 -1.31 -5.45
N ASP A 103 10.40 -0.52 -6.50
CA ASP A 103 9.23 0.34 -6.57
C ASP A 103 7.89 -0.43 -6.57
N LEU A 104 6.83 0.24 -6.15
CA LEU A 104 5.44 -0.16 -6.34
C LEU A 104 4.90 0.61 -7.54
N VAL A 105 4.41 -0.10 -8.55
CA VAL A 105 4.00 0.51 -9.83
C VAL A 105 2.51 0.28 -10.08
N ILE A 106 1.78 1.35 -10.29
CA ILE A 106 0.34 1.31 -10.60
C ILE A 106 0.19 1.27 -12.11
N LEU A 107 -0.49 0.25 -12.64
CA LEU A 107 -0.59 -0.05 -14.06
C LEU A 107 -2.04 -0.30 -14.49
N GLY A 108 -2.29 -0.14 -15.78
CA GLY A 108 -3.56 -0.49 -16.42
C GLY A 108 -3.57 -1.90 -17.02
N ASN A 109 -4.12 -2.02 -18.23
CA ASN A 109 -4.40 -3.31 -18.88
C ASN A 109 -3.35 -3.77 -19.91
N ARG A 110 -2.25 -3.05 -20.06
CA ARG A 110 -1.25 -3.37 -21.09
C ARG A 110 -0.25 -4.39 -20.58
N SER A 111 -0.20 -5.55 -21.22
CA SER A 111 0.72 -6.64 -20.84
C SER A 111 2.19 -6.23 -20.92
N GLU A 112 2.54 -5.39 -21.89
CA GLU A 112 3.90 -4.87 -22.06
C GLU A 112 4.34 -4.05 -20.84
N ASP A 113 3.42 -3.28 -20.26
CA ASP A 113 3.69 -2.49 -19.07
C ASP A 113 3.89 -3.40 -17.85
N HIS A 114 3.06 -4.45 -17.73
CA HIS A 114 3.19 -5.44 -16.67
C HIS A 114 4.58 -6.12 -16.72
N LEU A 115 4.96 -6.57 -17.92
CA LEU A 115 6.25 -7.22 -18.14
C LEU A 115 7.41 -6.29 -17.81
N CYS A 116 7.36 -5.05 -18.31
CA CYS A 116 8.38 -4.04 -18.06
C CYS A 116 8.60 -3.80 -16.56
N ALA A 117 7.52 -3.62 -15.80
CA ALA A 117 7.63 -3.38 -14.36
C ALA A 117 8.29 -4.54 -13.62
N VAL A 118 7.97 -5.79 -13.98
CA VAL A 118 8.60 -6.96 -13.38
C VAL A 118 10.08 -7.04 -13.76
N GLU A 119 10.42 -6.75 -15.03
CA GLU A 119 11.82 -6.73 -15.51
C GLU A 119 12.65 -5.66 -14.81
N GLN A 120 12.05 -4.54 -14.42
CA GLN A 120 12.72 -3.47 -13.67
C GLN A 120 12.81 -3.76 -12.15
N ASN A 121 12.50 -4.97 -11.73
CA ASN A 121 12.53 -5.40 -10.33
C ASN A 121 11.58 -4.63 -9.41
N ALA A 122 10.39 -4.29 -9.89
CA ALA A 122 9.35 -3.76 -9.03
C ALA A 122 9.05 -4.74 -7.89
N SER A 123 8.88 -4.24 -6.68
CA SER A 123 8.45 -5.05 -5.53
C SER A 123 6.99 -5.45 -5.66
N CYS A 124 6.18 -4.58 -6.26
CA CYS A 124 4.74 -4.78 -6.39
C CYS A 124 4.22 -4.07 -7.62
N ILE A 125 3.28 -4.71 -8.32
CA ILE A 125 2.47 -4.03 -9.33
C ILE A 125 1.01 -4.08 -8.92
N ILE A 126 0.32 -2.95 -9.07
CA ILE A 126 -1.11 -2.81 -8.80
C ILE A 126 -1.82 -2.61 -10.13
N ILE A 127 -2.74 -3.52 -10.42
CA ILE A 127 -3.46 -3.54 -11.69
C ILE A 127 -4.83 -2.90 -11.50
N ALA A 128 -5.06 -1.78 -12.16
CA ALA A 128 -6.29 -1.01 -12.09
C ALA A 128 -7.43 -1.64 -12.88
N LEU A 129 -8.66 -1.28 -12.53
CA LEU A 129 -9.90 -1.59 -13.25
C LEU A 129 -10.17 -3.09 -13.44
N GLY A 130 -9.63 -3.94 -12.57
CA GLY A 130 -9.81 -5.38 -12.67
C GLY A 130 -9.23 -5.98 -13.95
N ALA A 131 -8.26 -5.32 -14.58
CA ALA A 131 -7.64 -5.81 -15.81
C ALA A 131 -7.00 -7.18 -15.59
N LYS A 132 -7.01 -8.00 -16.63
CA LYS A 132 -6.45 -9.35 -16.57
C LYS A 132 -4.93 -9.31 -16.67
N VAL A 133 -4.28 -10.18 -15.89
CA VAL A 133 -2.84 -10.40 -15.96
C VAL A 133 -2.62 -11.82 -16.48
N SER A 134 -1.81 -11.97 -17.52
CA SER A 134 -1.56 -13.27 -18.12
C SER A 134 -0.89 -14.25 -17.14
N ALA A 135 -1.13 -15.55 -17.31
CA ALA A 135 -0.52 -16.58 -16.49
C ALA A 135 1.01 -16.57 -16.60
N VAL A 136 1.54 -16.22 -17.77
CA VAL A 136 3.00 -16.11 -17.99
C VAL A 136 3.59 -14.97 -17.14
N ILE A 137 2.95 -13.81 -17.12
CA ILE A 137 3.39 -12.67 -16.32
C ILE A 137 3.27 -13.00 -14.83
N GLN A 138 2.20 -13.65 -14.40
CA GLN A 138 2.05 -14.06 -13.00
C GLN A 138 3.18 -14.99 -12.57
N ARG A 139 3.56 -15.96 -13.41
CA ARG A 139 4.68 -16.85 -13.13
C ARG A 139 6.00 -16.09 -13.07
N PHE A 140 6.25 -15.21 -14.02
CA PHE A 140 7.44 -14.38 -14.07
C PHE A 140 7.56 -13.48 -12.82
N ALA A 141 6.45 -12.88 -12.40
CA ALA A 141 6.38 -12.09 -11.17
C ALA A 141 6.72 -12.94 -9.94
N ARG A 142 6.18 -14.15 -9.88
CA ARG A 142 6.46 -15.09 -8.78
C ARG A 142 7.94 -15.45 -8.71
N GLU A 143 8.57 -15.71 -9.85
CA GLU A 143 10.01 -16.03 -9.93
C GLU A 143 10.90 -14.86 -9.55
N ASN A 144 10.42 -13.63 -9.70
CA ASN A 144 11.17 -12.40 -9.41
C ASN A 144 10.72 -11.72 -8.10
N ASN A 145 9.94 -12.39 -7.28
CA ASN A 145 9.43 -11.88 -6.01
C ASN A 145 8.66 -10.56 -6.15
N CYS A 146 7.94 -10.38 -7.24
CA CYS A 146 7.08 -9.23 -7.48
C CYS A 146 5.64 -9.57 -7.07
N VAL A 147 5.08 -8.82 -6.16
CA VAL A 147 3.69 -8.98 -5.74
C VAL A 147 2.77 -8.37 -6.80
N ILE A 148 1.67 -9.05 -7.12
CA ILE A 148 0.63 -8.52 -8.01
C ILE A 148 -0.67 -8.41 -7.24
N ILE A 149 -1.22 -7.19 -7.19
CA ILE A 149 -2.53 -6.90 -6.59
C ILE A 149 -3.44 -6.36 -7.69
N SER A 150 -4.60 -6.97 -7.85
CA SER A 150 -5.65 -6.50 -8.75
C SER A 150 -6.70 -5.72 -7.95
N THR A 151 -7.15 -4.59 -8.46
CA THR A 151 -8.19 -3.78 -7.83
C THR A 151 -9.23 -3.34 -8.86
N PRO A 152 -10.52 -3.22 -8.47
CA PRO A 152 -11.53 -2.65 -9.35
C PRO A 152 -11.41 -1.15 -9.55
N TYR A 153 -10.60 -0.45 -8.74
CA TYR A 153 -10.46 1.00 -8.78
C TYR A 153 -9.62 1.46 -9.96
N ASP A 154 -9.90 2.68 -10.44
CA ASP A 154 -9.08 3.33 -11.45
C ASP A 154 -7.78 3.89 -10.84
N THR A 155 -6.86 4.30 -11.70
CA THR A 155 -5.53 4.79 -11.31
C THR A 155 -5.61 5.99 -10.35
N LEU A 156 -6.51 6.93 -10.61
CA LEU A 156 -6.66 8.11 -9.75
C LEU A 156 -7.15 7.73 -8.35
N THR A 157 -8.13 6.85 -8.28
CA THR A 157 -8.67 6.36 -7.00
C THR A 157 -7.61 5.62 -6.21
N ILE A 158 -6.83 4.75 -6.89
CA ILE A 158 -5.71 4.05 -6.27
C ILE A 158 -4.72 5.06 -5.67
N ALA A 159 -4.30 6.06 -6.46
CA ALA A 159 -3.34 7.06 -6.02
C ALA A 159 -3.83 7.84 -4.80
N LYS A 160 -5.12 8.13 -4.73
CA LYS A 160 -5.72 8.83 -3.60
C LYS A 160 -5.80 7.99 -2.32
N LEU A 161 -6.00 6.69 -2.45
CA LEU A 161 -6.26 5.81 -1.32
C LEU A 161 -5.02 5.10 -0.77
N ILE A 162 -4.01 4.87 -1.60
CA ILE A 162 -2.95 3.91 -1.28
C ILE A 162 -2.18 4.27 -0.01
N ASN A 163 -1.96 5.55 0.27
CA ASN A 163 -1.27 5.99 1.47
C ASN A 163 -2.05 5.69 2.76
N GLN A 164 -3.35 5.44 2.66
CA GLN A 164 -4.18 5.05 3.81
C GLN A 164 -3.95 3.59 4.23
N SER A 165 -3.17 2.84 3.48
CA SER A 165 -2.80 1.45 3.80
C SER A 165 -1.71 1.34 4.86
N ILE A 166 -1.01 2.42 5.18
CA ILE A 166 0.06 2.40 6.19
C ILE A 166 -0.49 1.93 7.54
N PRO A 167 0.32 1.21 8.33
CA PRO A 167 -0.12 0.75 9.63
C PRO A 167 -0.23 1.89 10.64
N VAL A 168 -1.22 1.81 11.53
CA VAL A 168 -1.45 2.87 12.54
C VAL A 168 -0.28 3.07 13.48
N ARG A 169 0.57 2.06 13.68
CA ARG A 169 1.80 2.21 14.49
C ARG A 169 2.72 3.31 13.93
N HIS A 170 2.68 3.56 12.62
CA HIS A 170 3.47 4.61 12.00
C HIS A 170 3.06 6.00 12.49
N LEU A 171 1.78 6.23 12.72
CA LEU A 171 1.27 7.48 13.27
C LEU A 171 1.67 7.64 14.74
N MET A 172 1.68 6.55 15.50
CA MET A 172 2.13 6.56 16.90
C MET A 172 3.61 6.92 17.05
N LYS A 173 4.46 6.45 16.13
CA LYS A 173 5.91 6.74 16.17
C LYS A 173 6.25 8.22 16.03
N THR A 174 5.35 9.01 15.48
CA THR A 174 5.52 10.46 15.32
C THR A 174 5.07 11.24 16.57
N LYS A 175 4.49 10.54 17.55
CA LYS A 175 4.03 11.13 18.81
C LYS A 175 4.87 10.68 19.98
N ASN A 176 5.20 11.66 20.83
CA ASN A 176 5.79 11.38 22.14
C ASN A 176 4.63 11.12 23.11
N LEU A 177 4.18 9.85 23.19
CA LEU A 177 3.06 9.45 24.04
C LEU A 177 3.47 9.14 25.46
N ILE A 178 4.77 9.19 25.76
CA ILE A 178 5.31 8.90 27.07
C ILE A 178 5.45 10.21 27.82
N THR A 179 4.66 10.35 28.81
CA THR A 179 4.85 11.34 29.85
C THR A 179 5.25 10.66 31.14
#